data_05ee40fb3195c3b8731a87bb2a22cf8c
#
_entry.id   05ee40fb3195c3b8731a87bb2a22cf8c
#
_cell.length_a   1.000
_cell.length_b   1.000
_cell.length_c   1.000
_cell.angle_alpha   90.00
_cell.angle_beta   90.00
_cell.angle_gamma   90.00
#
_symmetry.space_group_name_H-M   'P 1'
#
loop_
_entity.id
_entity.type
_entity.pdbx_description
1 polymer ?
#
loop_
_entity_poly.entity_id
_entity_poly.type
_entity_poly.pdbx_seq_one_letter_code
_entity_poly.pdbx_strand_id
1 'polypeptide(L)'
;MNKVAKRKIYFLGIGGIGMSALARYFHKKGCVVLGYDKTESPLTRKLEDEGILIHYEDNPNLLSDDIDLVIMTPAIPKDSLQLQWFKDNKIRITKRAEVLGELSRLTKSVAVAGTHGKTTVTAIVTHLLNYSGKRMSAFIGGIAKNINSNVIVGDENDEVMVMEADEFDRSFLHLSPYISIVTSIDADHLDIYGDEQELVKSFNEFVAKTSENGVVIYNHKLPVTTDRKHLTYGFEDADVMARNLRIENALTKFSLVTKEGLGLGEFEMRLYGKHNVMNAMAAIMACFQLKIDMKDIREGLATFKGVQRRFDIRYKDDEVCYIDDYAHHPEEIKASLSAVREIFPTKELTLVFQPHLFTRTRDFMDEFADALSQADKLILMEIYPAREKPISGITSSVLLDKISCKQKQICQKDELLDVIQSSRPELLVTMGAGDIDRFVPSIEMLLQS
;
A
#
# COMPACT_ATOMS: atom_id res chain seq x y z
N MET A 1 -28.67 21.82 26.09
CA MET A 1 -27.68 21.12 25.26
C MET A 1 -28.12 19.67 25.14
N ASN A 2 -28.81 19.31 24.07
CA ASN A 2 -29.18 17.92 23.80
C ASN A 2 -27.88 17.18 23.49
N LYS A 3 -27.51 16.20 24.34
CA LYS A 3 -26.50 15.20 24.01
C LYS A 3 -27.02 14.43 22.79
N VAL A 4 -26.55 14.77 21.58
CA VAL A 4 -26.68 13.87 20.45
C VAL A 4 -26.01 12.57 20.89
N ALA A 5 -26.76 11.47 20.97
CA ALA A 5 -26.21 10.18 21.34
C ALA A 5 -25.05 9.88 20.39
N LYS A 6 -23.87 9.59 20.96
CA LYS A 6 -22.68 9.26 20.15
C LYS A 6 -22.97 8.00 19.38
N ARG A 7 -22.89 8.07 18.04
CA ARG A 7 -23.10 6.93 17.15
C ARG A 7 -22.14 5.79 17.49
N LYS A 8 -22.69 4.57 17.64
CA LYS A 8 -21.94 3.37 18.00
C LYS A 8 -21.67 2.53 16.73
N ILE A 9 -20.41 2.34 16.40
CA ILE A 9 -19.99 1.68 15.15
C ILE A 9 -19.15 0.45 15.49
N TYR A 10 -19.52 -0.69 14.92
CA TYR A 10 -18.82 -1.95 15.10
C TYR A 10 -18.07 -2.35 13.84
N PHE A 11 -16.81 -2.79 13.98
CA PHE A 11 -15.95 -3.20 12.90
C PHE A 11 -15.70 -4.70 12.89
N LEU A 12 -16.12 -5.41 11.86
CA LEU A 12 -15.78 -6.81 11.62
C LEU A 12 -14.50 -6.90 10.77
N GLY A 13 -13.41 -7.38 11.39
CA GLY A 13 -12.05 -7.41 10.81
C GLY A 13 -11.31 -6.08 11.03
N ILE A 14 -11.37 -5.53 12.24
CA ILE A 14 -10.83 -4.20 12.60
C ILE A 14 -9.32 -4.08 12.44
N GLY A 15 -8.57 -5.18 12.58
CA GLY A 15 -7.11 -5.23 12.51
C GLY A 15 -6.53 -5.09 11.10
N GLY A 16 -7.37 -5.12 10.05
CA GLY A 16 -6.91 -4.84 8.70
C GLY A 16 -6.45 -3.37 8.54
N ILE A 17 -5.39 -3.13 7.75
CA ILE A 17 -4.80 -1.78 7.60
C ILE A 17 -5.82 -0.71 7.20
N GLY A 18 -6.70 -0.99 6.24
CA GLY A 18 -7.74 -0.05 5.82
C GLY A 18 -8.92 0.04 6.79
N MET A 19 -9.22 -1.02 7.54
CA MET A 19 -10.28 -1.04 8.56
C MET A 19 -9.87 -0.25 9.78
N SER A 20 -8.64 -0.42 10.26
CA SER A 20 -8.08 0.34 11.38
C SER A 20 -8.02 1.84 11.11
N ALA A 21 -7.74 2.24 9.87
CA ALA A 21 -7.78 3.65 9.47
C ALA A 21 -9.19 4.24 9.60
N LEU A 22 -10.23 3.52 9.12
CA LEU A 22 -11.62 3.96 9.29
C LEU A 22 -12.05 3.95 10.76
N ALA A 23 -11.65 2.94 11.54
CA ALA A 23 -11.94 2.87 12.97
C ALA A 23 -11.40 4.11 13.71
N ARG A 24 -10.14 4.47 13.45
CA ARG A 24 -9.54 5.71 13.98
C ARG A 24 -10.25 6.97 13.52
N TYR A 25 -10.64 7.02 12.24
CA TYR A 25 -11.38 8.14 11.69
C TYR A 25 -12.68 8.38 12.47
N PHE A 26 -13.53 7.35 12.61
CA PHE A 26 -14.80 7.49 13.33
C PHE A 26 -14.59 7.74 14.83
N HIS A 27 -13.60 7.10 15.43
CA HIS A 27 -13.28 7.33 16.85
C HIS A 27 -12.88 8.80 17.10
N LYS A 28 -12.01 9.37 16.28
CA LYS A 28 -11.60 10.78 16.36
C LYS A 28 -12.74 11.75 16.02
N LYS A 29 -13.70 11.35 15.17
CA LYS A 29 -14.94 12.11 14.92
C LYS A 29 -15.96 11.98 16.06
N GLY A 30 -15.60 11.31 17.17
CA GLY A 30 -16.40 11.22 18.39
C GLY A 30 -17.40 10.06 18.46
N CYS A 31 -17.37 9.14 17.50
CA CYS A 31 -18.16 7.90 17.58
C CYS A 31 -17.61 6.96 18.66
N VAL A 32 -18.47 6.12 19.22
CA VAL A 32 -18.05 4.97 20.02
C VAL A 32 -17.71 3.84 19.02
N VAL A 33 -16.46 3.41 19.03
CA VAL A 33 -15.97 2.39 18.10
C VAL A 33 -15.62 1.12 18.86
N LEU A 34 -16.13 0.00 18.35
CA LEU A 34 -15.83 -1.36 18.82
C LEU A 34 -15.49 -2.22 17.61
N GLY A 35 -14.87 -3.38 17.86
CA GLY A 35 -14.62 -4.28 16.73
C GLY A 35 -14.20 -5.68 17.15
N TYR A 36 -14.12 -6.52 16.13
CA TYR A 36 -13.61 -7.89 16.19
C TYR A 36 -12.49 -8.08 15.19
N ASP A 37 -11.46 -8.79 15.59
CA ASP A 37 -10.49 -9.41 14.68
C ASP A 37 -10.16 -10.81 15.16
N LYS A 38 -9.83 -11.71 14.24
CA LYS A 38 -9.45 -13.08 14.59
C LYS A 38 -8.09 -13.16 15.30
N THR A 39 -7.21 -12.19 15.04
CA THR A 39 -5.81 -12.24 15.46
C THR A 39 -5.40 -10.95 16.12
N GLU A 40 -4.86 -11.08 17.33
CA GLU A 40 -4.17 -9.97 17.98
C GLU A 40 -2.89 -9.61 17.20
N SER A 41 -2.64 -8.33 17.00
CA SER A 41 -1.51 -7.80 16.23
C SER A 41 -1.01 -6.49 16.84
N PRO A 42 0.21 -6.02 16.49
CA PRO A 42 0.67 -4.71 16.92
C PRO A 42 -0.28 -3.57 16.54
N LEU A 43 -1.01 -3.72 15.42
CA LEU A 43 -1.98 -2.74 14.95
C LEU A 43 -3.25 -2.73 15.81
N THR A 44 -3.78 -3.90 16.18
CA THR A 44 -4.96 -3.98 17.08
C THR A 44 -4.62 -3.51 18.48
N ARG A 45 -3.45 -3.85 19.04
CA ARG A 45 -2.99 -3.32 20.34
C ARG A 45 -2.92 -1.79 20.34
N LYS A 46 -2.40 -1.20 19.25
CA LYS A 46 -2.37 0.26 19.12
C LYS A 46 -3.78 0.88 19.08
N LEU A 47 -4.77 0.21 18.49
CA LEU A 47 -6.17 0.67 18.53
C LEU A 47 -6.74 0.59 19.94
N GLU A 48 -6.41 -0.45 20.71
CA GLU A 48 -6.81 -0.60 22.11
C GLU A 48 -6.19 0.48 22.99
N ASP A 49 -4.90 0.80 22.79
CA ASP A 49 -4.21 1.92 23.47
C ASP A 49 -4.86 3.28 23.13
N GLU A 50 -5.45 3.41 21.94
CA GLU A 50 -6.22 4.58 21.52
C GLU A 50 -7.65 4.62 22.08
N GLY A 51 -8.08 3.59 22.85
CA GLY A 51 -9.38 3.51 23.54
C GLY A 51 -10.49 2.84 22.73
N ILE A 52 -10.15 2.09 21.68
CA ILE A 52 -11.09 1.28 20.88
C ILE A 52 -11.17 -0.12 21.50
N LEU A 53 -12.40 -0.58 21.79
CA LEU A 53 -12.60 -1.93 22.36
C LEU A 53 -12.60 -2.98 21.27
N ILE A 54 -11.74 -4.01 21.42
CA ILE A 54 -11.58 -5.08 20.43
C ILE A 54 -11.81 -6.45 21.10
N HIS A 55 -12.52 -7.32 20.40
CA HIS A 55 -12.67 -8.73 20.76
C HIS A 55 -11.90 -9.61 19.76
N TYR A 56 -11.38 -10.74 20.24
CA TYR A 56 -10.65 -11.70 19.41
C TYR A 56 -11.38 -13.05 19.26
N GLU A 57 -12.61 -13.12 19.80
CA GLU A 57 -13.50 -14.28 19.67
C GLU A 57 -14.71 -13.93 18.81
N ASP A 58 -15.05 -14.81 17.85
CA ASP A 58 -16.29 -14.71 17.08
C ASP A 58 -17.49 -15.18 17.91
N ASN A 59 -17.85 -14.38 18.93
CA ASN A 59 -18.82 -14.70 19.95
C ASN A 59 -19.94 -13.64 20.01
N PRO A 60 -21.17 -14.00 19.60
CA PRO A 60 -22.32 -13.08 19.64
C PRO A 60 -22.68 -12.54 21.03
N ASN A 61 -22.33 -13.25 22.10
CA ASN A 61 -22.65 -12.81 23.50
C ASN A 61 -21.84 -11.56 23.90
N LEU A 62 -20.83 -11.19 23.13
CA LEU A 62 -20.04 -9.95 23.33
C LEU A 62 -20.66 -8.74 22.63
N LEU A 63 -21.74 -8.94 21.88
CA LEU A 63 -22.40 -7.91 21.09
C LEU A 63 -23.54 -7.26 21.88
N SER A 64 -23.90 -6.07 21.45
CA SER A 64 -24.97 -5.25 22.04
C SER A 64 -25.90 -4.79 20.93
N ASP A 65 -27.20 -4.72 21.22
CA ASP A 65 -28.25 -4.32 20.26
C ASP A 65 -28.30 -2.81 19.98
N ASP A 66 -27.55 -2.01 20.72
CA ASP A 66 -27.44 -0.54 20.55
C ASP A 66 -26.38 -0.12 19.50
N ILE A 67 -25.91 -1.05 18.67
CA ILE A 67 -24.98 -0.77 17.57
C ILE A 67 -25.75 -0.16 16.39
N ASP A 68 -25.36 1.05 15.97
CA ASP A 68 -26.00 1.79 14.88
C ASP A 68 -25.56 1.33 13.48
N LEU A 69 -24.32 0.86 13.35
CA LEU A 69 -23.72 0.50 12.09
C LEU A 69 -22.63 -0.54 12.27
N VAL A 70 -22.62 -1.55 11.42
CA VAL A 70 -21.52 -2.50 11.26
C VAL A 70 -20.77 -2.21 9.97
N ILE A 71 -19.45 -2.09 10.07
CA ILE A 71 -18.55 -1.97 8.90
C ILE A 71 -17.75 -3.25 8.80
N MET A 72 -17.78 -3.91 7.63
CA MET A 72 -17.10 -5.17 7.42
C MET A 72 -16.10 -5.15 6.26
N THR A 73 -15.07 -5.98 6.38
CA THR A 73 -14.16 -6.32 5.28
C THR A 73 -14.65 -7.57 4.53
N PRO A 74 -14.36 -7.73 3.21
CA PRO A 74 -14.65 -8.96 2.48
C PRO A 74 -13.97 -10.21 3.06
N ALA A 75 -12.95 -10.04 3.92
CA ALA A 75 -12.24 -11.13 4.57
C ALA A 75 -13.03 -11.90 5.62
N ILE A 76 -14.16 -11.37 6.08
CA ILE A 76 -15.00 -12.04 7.10
C ILE A 76 -15.70 -13.23 6.47
N PRO A 77 -15.55 -14.45 7.06
CA PRO A 77 -16.23 -15.65 6.59
C PRO A 77 -17.75 -15.50 6.59
N LYS A 78 -18.42 -16.12 5.62
CA LYS A 78 -19.89 -16.08 5.54
C LYS A 78 -20.58 -16.77 6.70
N ASP A 79 -19.92 -17.71 7.35
CA ASP A 79 -20.33 -18.48 8.52
C ASP A 79 -19.91 -17.85 9.85
N SER A 80 -19.39 -16.63 9.87
CA SER A 80 -19.11 -15.89 11.12
C SER A 80 -20.37 -15.74 11.95
N LEU A 81 -20.27 -16.13 13.23
CA LEU A 81 -21.37 -16.09 14.19
C LEU A 81 -21.83 -14.65 14.47
N GLN A 82 -20.89 -13.72 14.62
CA GLN A 82 -21.20 -12.30 14.80
C GLN A 82 -21.88 -11.71 13.57
N LEU A 83 -21.39 -12.02 12.36
CA LEU A 83 -22.02 -11.56 11.11
C LEU A 83 -23.47 -12.05 11.01
N GLN A 84 -23.73 -13.31 11.38
CA GLN A 84 -25.08 -13.87 11.38
C GLN A 84 -25.97 -13.16 12.40
N TRP A 85 -25.46 -12.96 13.62
CA TRP A 85 -26.19 -12.24 14.67
C TRP A 85 -26.62 -10.83 14.25
N PHE A 86 -25.71 -10.05 13.60
CA PHE A 86 -26.06 -8.73 13.09
C PHE A 86 -27.17 -8.77 12.03
N LYS A 87 -27.16 -9.78 11.15
CA LYS A 87 -28.23 -9.99 10.15
C LYS A 87 -29.57 -10.31 10.82
N ASP A 88 -29.57 -11.23 11.79
CA ASP A 88 -30.78 -11.68 12.48
C ASP A 88 -31.43 -10.53 13.28
N ASN A 89 -30.61 -9.65 13.86
CA ASN A 89 -31.06 -8.46 14.56
C ASN A 89 -31.31 -7.25 13.64
N LYS A 90 -31.20 -7.41 12.31
CA LYS A 90 -31.46 -6.38 11.30
C LYS A 90 -30.64 -5.09 11.50
N ILE A 91 -29.45 -5.20 12.07
CA ILE A 91 -28.52 -4.09 12.21
C ILE A 91 -27.92 -3.76 10.84
N ARG A 92 -27.81 -2.48 10.52
CA ARG A 92 -27.26 -2.04 9.23
C ARG A 92 -25.82 -2.50 9.08
N ILE A 93 -25.53 -3.30 8.03
CA ILE A 93 -24.20 -3.76 7.68
C ILE A 93 -23.79 -3.07 6.38
N THR A 94 -22.57 -2.55 6.31
CA THR A 94 -22.00 -1.91 5.12
C THR A 94 -20.56 -2.38 4.91
N LYS A 95 -20.12 -2.42 3.66
CA LYS A 95 -18.73 -2.73 3.32
C LYS A 95 -17.84 -1.50 3.51
N ARG A 96 -16.56 -1.72 3.84
CA ARG A 96 -15.53 -0.66 3.89
C ARG A 96 -15.56 0.24 2.67
N ALA A 97 -15.65 -0.35 1.46
CA ALA A 97 -15.66 0.36 0.18
C ALA A 97 -16.84 1.33 0.04
N GLU A 98 -18.03 0.95 0.50
CA GLU A 98 -19.22 1.80 0.47
C GLU A 98 -19.05 3.02 1.39
N VAL A 99 -18.48 2.81 2.58
CA VAL A 99 -18.18 3.90 3.52
C VAL A 99 -17.16 4.88 2.92
N LEU A 100 -16.08 4.38 2.33
CA LEU A 100 -15.11 5.23 1.63
C LEU A 100 -15.77 5.97 0.46
N GLY A 101 -16.70 5.32 -0.26
CA GLY A 101 -17.50 5.95 -1.29
C GLY A 101 -18.36 7.11 -0.75
N GLU A 102 -19.02 6.94 0.39
CA GLU A 102 -19.76 8.01 1.06
C GLU A 102 -18.82 9.17 1.45
N LEU A 103 -17.68 8.86 2.06
CA LEU A 103 -16.69 9.86 2.47
C LEU A 103 -16.09 10.62 1.27
N SER A 104 -15.84 9.93 0.14
CA SER A 104 -15.26 10.55 -1.06
C SER A 104 -16.11 11.67 -1.67
N ARG A 105 -17.40 11.72 -1.32
CA ARG A 105 -18.36 12.74 -1.80
C ARG A 105 -18.48 13.94 -0.87
N LEU A 106 -17.90 13.90 0.33
CA LEU A 106 -18.04 15.00 1.32
C LEU A 106 -17.17 16.20 0.99
N THR A 107 -16.00 15.98 0.37
CA THR A 107 -15.02 17.01 0.03
C THR A 107 -14.38 16.67 -1.32
N LYS A 108 -13.45 17.53 -1.80
CA LYS A 108 -12.60 17.14 -2.93
C LYS A 108 -11.76 15.94 -2.54
N SER A 109 -11.95 14.81 -3.22
CA SER A 109 -11.17 13.60 -2.93
C SER A 109 -10.11 13.32 -3.98
N VAL A 110 -8.94 12.87 -3.53
CA VAL A 110 -7.88 12.29 -4.35
C VAL A 110 -7.91 10.78 -4.12
N ALA A 111 -8.23 10.02 -5.15
CA ALA A 111 -8.29 8.57 -5.12
C ALA A 111 -7.16 7.99 -5.98
N VAL A 112 -6.31 7.17 -5.36
CA VAL A 112 -5.12 6.57 -5.99
C VAL A 112 -5.37 5.11 -6.27
N ALA A 113 -5.54 4.78 -7.55
CA ALA A 113 -5.72 3.41 -8.05
C ALA A 113 -4.46 2.91 -8.79
N GLY A 114 -4.40 1.61 -9.02
CA GLY A 114 -3.36 0.92 -9.78
C GLY A 114 -2.94 -0.37 -9.10
N THR A 115 -2.45 -1.32 -9.85
CA THR A 115 -1.96 -2.60 -9.29
C THR A 115 -0.79 -2.38 -8.34
N HIS A 116 0.10 -1.42 -8.65
CA HIS A 116 1.28 -1.07 -7.85
C HIS A 116 1.35 0.43 -7.57
N GLY A 117 2.08 0.84 -6.53
CA GLY A 117 2.36 2.24 -6.22
C GLY A 117 1.28 2.99 -5.43
N LYS A 118 0.06 2.46 -5.29
CA LYS A 118 -1.08 3.10 -4.57
C LYS A 118 -0.67 3.71 -3.23
N THR A 119 -0.15 2.89 -2.33
CA THR A 119 0.21 3.29 -0.96
C THR A 119 1.27 4.38 -0.94
N THR A 120 2.29 4.25 -1.79
CA THR A 120 3.39 5.23 -1.88
C THR A 120 2.87 6.58 -2.39
N VAL A 121 2.08 6.59 -3.47
CA VAL A 121 1.50 7.84 -4.01
C VAL A 121 0.56 8.48 -3.01
N THR A 122 -0.34 7.70 -2.39
CA THR A 122 -1.26 8.19 -1.35
C THR A 122 -0.49 8.81 -0.18
N ALA A 123 0.60 8.17 0.26
CA ALA A 123 1.43 8.68 1.35
C ALA A 123 2.19 9.96 0.95
N ILE A 124 2.71 10.06 -0.28
CA ILE A 124 3.38 11.28 -0.77
C ILE A 124 2.36 12.42 -0.86
N VAL A 125 1.19 12.21 -1.50
CA VAL A 125 0.12 13.24 -1.57
C VAL A 125 -0.25 13.70 -0.18
N THR A 126 -0.50 12.77 0.74
CA THR A 126 -0.83 13.07 2.13
C THR A 126 0.26 13.92 2.80
N HIS A 127 1.52 13.54 2.62
CA HIS A 127 2.64 14.26 3.20
C HIS A 127 2.78 15.68 2.65
N LEU A 128 2.67 15.85 1.33
CA LEU A 128 2.77 17.16 0.67
C LEU A 128 1.64 18.11 1.10
N LEU A 129 0.41 17.60 1.19
CA LEU A 129 -0.73 18.37 1.69
C LEU A 129 -0.54 18.76 3.17
N ASN A 130 -0.07 17.83 4.00
CA ASN A 130 0.21 18.11 5.40
C ASN A 130 1.34 19.12 5.57
N TYR A 131 2.41 19.03 4.78
CA TYR A 131 3.53 19.95 4.77
C TYR A 131 3.10 21.37 4.42
N SER A 132 2.22 21.53 3.42
CA SER A 132 1.67 22.83 3.00
C SER A 132 0.61 23.39 3.94
N GLY A 133 0.26 22.69 5.04
CA GLY A 133 -0.78 23.12 5.97
C GLY A 133 -2.21 22.97 5.42
N LYS A 134 -2.42 22.20 4.34
CA LYS A 134 -3.75 21.94 3.78
C LYS A 134 -4.59 21.09 4.73
N ARG A 135 -5.81 21.56 5.05
CA ARG A 135 -6.74 20.81 5.90
C ARG A 135 -7.27 19.59 5.16
N MET A 136 -7.05 18.42 5.73
CA MET A 136 -7.41 17.16 5.08
C MET A 136 -7.62 16.01 6.05
N SER A 137 -8.36 15.00 5.58
CA SER A 137 -8.29 13.62 6.09
C SER A 137 -7.64 12.72 5.03
N ALA A 138 -6.91 11.69 5.48
CA ALA A 138 -6.24 10.76 4.57
C ALA A 138 -6.30 9.33 5.09
N PHE A 139 -6.54 8.36 4.19
CA PHE A 139 -6.54 6.92 4.44
C PHE A 139 -5.44 6.28 3.59
N ILE A 140 -4.40 5.78 4.24
CA ILE A 140 -3.19 5.24 3.62
C ILE A 140 -3.17 3.72 3.83
N GLY A 141 -2.86 2.94 2.79
CA GLY A 141 -2.79 1.48 2.85
C GLY A 141 -1.54 0.92 3.56
N GLY A 142 -0.78 1.78 4.24
CA GLY A 142 0.41 1.42 5.02
C GLY A 142 0.73 2.49 6.07
N ILE A 143 1.71 2.23 6.90
CA ILE A 143 2.15 3.19 7.92
C ILE A 143 3.12 4.19 7.29
N ALA A 144 2.68 5.43 7.10
CA ALA A 144 3.54 6.51 6.62
C ALA A 144 4.51 6.95 7.72
N LYS A 145 5.82 6.92 7.44
CA LYS A 145 6.89 7.14 8.45
C LYS A 145 6.88 8.56 9.02
N ASN A 146 6.48 9.56 8.23
CA ASN A 146 6.42 10.95 8.68
C ASN A 146 5.39 11.20 9.80
N ILE A 147 4.33 10.40 9.84
CA ILE A 147 3.22 10.56 10.81
C ILE A 147 3.06 9.35 11.73
N ASN A 148 3.85 8.28 11.50
CA ASN A 148 3.76 6.98 12.19
C ASN A 148 2.30 6.45 12.28
N SER A 149 1.55 6.61 11.19
CA SER A 149 0.13 6.24 11.11
C SER A 149 -0.27 5.91 9.67
N ASN A 150 -1.40 5.19 9.55
CA ASN A 150 -2.08 4.93 8.28
C ASN A 150 -3.27 5.88 8.03
N VAL A 151 -3.45 6.88 8.88
CA VAL A 151 -4.55 7.84 8.78
C VAL A 151 -4.15 9.21 9.30
N ILE A 152 -4.60 10.25 8.62
CA ILE A 152 -4.76 11.60 9.18
C ILE A 152 -6.26 11.86 9.28
N VAL A 153 -6.70 12.35 10.43
CA VAL A 153 -8.08 12.77 10.64
C VAL A 153 -8.08 14.25 10.89
N GLY A 154 -8.57 14.99 9.94
CA GLY A 154 -8.76 16.44 10.04
C GLY A 154 -10.00 16.83 10.83
N ASP A 155 -10.41 18.07 10.70
CA ASP A 155 -11.59 18.63 11.38
C ASP A 155 -12.85 18.66 10.46
N GLU A 156 -13.85 19.44 10.86
CA GLU A 156 -15.10 19.61 10.08
C GLU A 156 -14.88 20.48 8.82
N ASN A 157 -13.75 21.15 8.70
CA ASN A 157 -13.42 22.05 7.61
C ASN A 157 -12.40 21.41 6.64
N ASP A 158 -12.29 20.10 6.59
CA ASP A 158 -11.44 19.41 5.63
C ASP A 158 -11.78 19.84 4.20
N GLU A 159 -10.76 20.27 3.47
CA GLU A 159 -10.90 20.68 2.06
C GLU A 159 -10.63 19.53 1.09
N VAL A 160 -9.84 18.56 1.55
CA VAL A 160 -9.39 17.42 0.74
C VAL A 160 -9.49 16.14 1.54
N MET A 161 -9.85 15.06 0.84
CA MET A 161 -9.75 13.70 1.36
C MET A 161 -8.86 12.87 0.44
N VAL A 162 -7.84 12.22 0.99
CA VAL A 162 -6.92 11.37 0.22
C VAL A 162 -7.16 9.92 0.59
N MET A 163 -7.27 9.04 -0.41
CA MET A 163 -7.54 7.62 -0.17
C MET A 163 -6.98 6.72 -1.25
N GLU A 164 -6.65 5.50 -0.87
CA GLU A 164 -6.40 4.45 -1.84
C GLU A 164 -7.70 3.95 -2.45
N ALA A 165 -7.67 3.74 -3.75
CA ALA A 165 -8.73 3.18 -4.56
C ALA A 165 -8.35 1.73 -4.90
N ASP A 166 -8.79 0.81 -4.05
CA ASP A 166 -8.45 -0.62 -4.12
C ASP A 166 -9.26 -1.28 -5.24
N GLU A 167 -8.57 -1.85 -6.23
CA GLU A 167 -9.18 -2.59 -7.34
C GLU A 167 -9.71 -3.96 -6.90
N PHE A 168 -9.22 -4.51 -5.79
CA PHE A 168 -9.71 -5.79 -5.28
C PHE A 168 -11.21 -5.74 -5.04
N ASP A 169 -11.94 -6.77 -5.49
CA ASP A 169 -13.42 -6.84 -5.43
C ASP A 169 -14.12 -5.61 -6.06
N ARG A 170 -13.45 -4.92 -7.02
CA ARG A 170 -13.94 -3.69 -7.68
C ARG A 170 -14.34 -2.59 -6.69
N SER A 171 -13.72 -2.60 -5.50
CA SER A 171 -14.04 -1.68 -4.40
C SER A 171 -13.89 -0.21 -4.78
N PHE A 172 -12.93 0.13 -5.65
CA PHE A 172 -12.69 1.49 -6.12
C PHE A 172 -13.88 2.09 -6.90
N LEU A 173 -14.80 1.26 -7.45
CA LEU A 173 -15.97 1.74 -8.16
C LEU A 173 -17.03 2.40 -7.26
N HIS A 174 -16.92 2.29 -5.95
CA HIS A 174 -17.76 3.03 -5.01
C HIS A 174 -17.36 4.50 -4.84
N LEU A 175 -16.13 4.85 -5.24
CA LEU A 175 -15.59 6.20 -5.07
C LEU A 175 -16.13 7.17 -6.11
N SER A 176 -16.11 8.46 -5.75
CA SER A 176 -16.48 9.59 -6.62
C SER A 176 -15.39 10.67 -6.51
N PRO A 177 -14.21 10.46 -7.10
CA PRO A 177 -13.05 11.32 -6.88
C PRO A 177 -13.13 12.65 -7.62
N TYR A 178 -12.50 13.68 -7.05
CA TYR A 178 -12.16 14.93 -7.74
C TYR A 178 -10.87 14.77 -8.55
N ILE A 179 -9.88 14.05 -7.99
CA ILE A 179 -8.66 13.65 -8.71
C ILE A 179 -8.57 12.13 -8.67
N SER A 180 -8.56 11.50 -9.84
CA SER A 180 -8.23 10.08 -9.98
C SER A 180 -6.79 9.93 -10.43
N ILE A 181 -6.02 9.11 -9.72
CA ILE A 181 -4.66 8.75 -10.13
C ILE A 181 -4.67 7.28 -10.51
N VAL A 182 -4.09 6.93 -11.68
CA VAL A 182 -3.85 5.54 -12.07
C VAL A 182 -2.35 5.35 -12.27
N THR A 183 -1.75 4.53 -11.43
CA THR A 183 -0.29 4.34 -11.41
C THR A 183 0.18 3.23 -12.34
N SER A 184 -0.54 2.11 -12.35
CA SER A 184 -0.27 0.92 -13.17
C SER A 184 -1.54 0.10 -13.39
N ILE A 185 -1.54 -0.72 -14.44
CA ILE A 185 -2.60 -1.72 -14.73
C ILE A 185 -1.86 -2.98 -15.21
N ASP A 186 -1.41 -3.80 -14.27
CA ASP A 186 -0.73 -5.06 -14.54
C ASP A 186 -1.67 -6.22 -14.21
N ALA A 187 -1.48 -7.36 -14.83
CA ALA A 187 -2.31 -8.54 -14.64
C ALA A 187 -2.17 -9.09 -13.20
N ASP A 188 -2.94 -8.56 -12.28
CA ASP A 188 -3.11 -9.06 -10.91
C ASP A 188 -4.61 -9.29 -10.64
N HIS A 189 -4.93 -10.12 -9.66
CA HIS A 189 -6.32 -10.44 -9.28
C HIS A 189 -7.17 -11.01 -10.43
N LEU A 190 -6.56 -11.80 -11.34
CA LEU A 190 -7.26 -12.42 -12.46
C LEU A 190 -8.34 -13.42 -12.02
N ASP A 191 -8.27 -13.93 -10.79
CA ASP A 191 -9.32 -14.73 -10.14
C ASP A 191 -10.63 -13.93 -9.97
N ILE A 192 -10.56 -12.60 -9.89
CA ILE A 192 -11.71 -11.69 -9.75
C ILE A 192 -12.14 -11.13 -11.09
N TYR A 193 -11.18 -10.77 -11.93
CA TYR A 193 -11.48 -10.09 -13.22
C TYR A 193 -11.68 -11.05 -14.38
N GLY A 194 -11.13 -12.26 -14.30
CA GLY A 194 -11.15 -13.25 -15.36
C GLY A 194 -10.07 -13.05 -16.40
N ASP A 195 -9.91 -11.84 -16.93
CA ASP A 195 -8.85 -11.49 -17.88
C ASP A 195 -8.40 -10.02 -17.75
N GLU A 196 -7.33 -9.68 -18.48
CA GLU A 196 -6.73 -8.35 -18.49
C GLU A 196 -7.69 -7.29 -19.08
N GLN A 197 -8.53 -7.64 -20.04
CA GLN A 197 -9.45 -6.68 -20.68
C GLN A 197 -10.53 -6.23 -19.70
N GLU A 198 -11.07 -7.12 -18.89
CA GLU A 198 -12.03 -6.77 -17.83
C GLU A 198 -11.38 -5.95 -16.71
N LEU A 199 -10.10 -6.18 -16.42
CA LEU A 199 -9.33 -5.34 -15.50
C LEU A 199 -9.22 -3.90 -16.07
N VAL A 200 -8.72 -3.74 -17.31
CA VAL A 200 -8.61 -2.43 -17.98
C VAL A 200 -9.96 -1.72 -18.04
N LYS A 201 -11.04 -2.43 -18.39
CA LYS A 201 -12.38 -1.89 -18.41
C LYS A 201 -12.81 -1.33 -17.04
N SER A 202 -12.52 -2.07 -15.96
CA SER A 202 -12.84 -1.61 -14.60
C SER A 202 -12.07 -0.36 -14.20
N PHE A 203 -10.79 -0.22 -14.61
CA PHE A 203 -10.05 1.02 -14.44
C PHE A 203 -10.65 2.18 -15.24
N ASN A 204 -11.10 1.93 -16.47
CA ASN A 204 -11.82 2.93 -17.27
C ASN A 204 -13.17 3.33 -16.64
N GLU A 205 -13.91 2.39 -16.05
CA GLU A 205 -15.10 2.69 -15.24
C GLU A 205 -14.77 3.54 -14.00
N PHE A 206 -13.64 3.29 -13.33
CA PHE A 206 -13.19 4.10 -12.21
C PHE A 206 -12.85 5.53 -12.62
N VAL A 207 -12.06 5.74 -13.68
CA VAL A 207 -11.72 7.09 -14.13
C VAL A 207 -12.93 7.87 -14.64
N ALA A 208 -13.94 7.19 -15.20
CA ALA A 208 -15.20 7.80 -15.60
C ALA A 208 -16.00 8.40 -14.42
N LYS A 209 -15.76 7.92 -13.19
CA LYS A 209 -16.37 8.45 -11.95
C LYS A 209 -15.73 9.74 -11.46
N THR A 210 -14.63 10.19 -12.08
CA THR A 210 -14.01 11.48 -11.78
C THR A 210 -15.03 12.60 -12.04
N SER A 211 -15.15 13.53 -11.11
CA SER A 211 -16.10 14.65 -11.23
C SER A 211 -15.83 15.46 -12.51
N GLU A 212 -16.88 16.11 -13.05
CA GLU A 212 -16.76 16.89 -14.31
C GLU A 212 -15.69 17.99 -14.23
N ASN A 213 -15.56 18.60 -13.07
CA ASN A 213 -14.55 19.65 -12.80
C ASN A 213 -13.24 19.06 -12.27
N GLY A 214 -13.10 17.75 -12.24
CA GLY A 214 -11.94 17.03 -11.74
C GLY A 214 -10.88 16.78 -12.81
N VAL A 215 -9.89 15.95 -12.46
CA VAL A 215 -8.81 15.56 -13.37
C VAL A 215 -8.40 14.11 -13.15
N VAL A 216 -8.12 13.41 -14.25
CA VAL A 216 -7.50 12.07 -14.25
C VAL A 216 -6.01 12.24 -14.47
N ILE A 217 -5.18 11.63 -13.64
CA ILE A 217 -3.70 11.65 -13.74
C ILE A 217 -3.24 10.21 -13.91
N TYR A 218 -2.55 9.90 -14.98
CA TYR A 218 -2.12 8.53 -15.22
C TYR A 218 -0.78 8.41 -15.96
N ASN A 219 -0.09 7.30 -15.73
CA ASN A 219 1.10 6.95 -16.49
C ASN A 219 0.75 6.81 -17.97
N HIS A 220 1.45 7.54 -18.84
CA HIS A 220 1.16 7.63 -20.29
C HIS A 220 1.12 6.29 -21.03
N LYS A 221 1.78 5.25 -20.49
CA LYS A 221 1.81 3.90 -21.09
C LYS A 221 0.55 3.07 -20.82
N LEU A 222 -0.34 3.54 -19.95
CA LEU A 222 -1.52 2.78 -19.58
C LEU A 222 -2.64 2.90 -20.61
N PRO A 223 -3.41 1.82 -20.85
CA PRO A 223 -4.54 1.80 -21.76
C PRO A 223 -5.79 2.49 -21.16
N VAL A 224 -5.61 3.70 -20.62
CA VAL A 224 -6.68 4.49 -20.02
C VAL A 224 -7.39 5.28 -21.12
N THR A 225 -8.72 5.15 -21.16
CA THR A 225 -9.60 5.94 -22.04
C THR A 225 -10.55 6.77 -21.18
N THR A 226 -10.61 8.08 -21.41
CA THR A 226 -11.45 8.98 -20.62
C THR A 226 -11.83 10.24 -21.41
N ASP A 227 -13.08 10.71 -21.24
CA ASP A 227 -13.55 12.01 -21.71
C ASP A 227 -13.34 13.13 -20.67
N ARG A 228 -12.83 12.78 -19.50
CA ARG A 228 -12.52 13.74 -18.45
C ARG A 228 -11.24 14.49 -18.76
N LYS A 229 -11.10 15.69 -18.21
CA LYS A 229 -9.81 16.39 -18.22
C LYS A 229 -8.75 15.45 -17.65
N HIS A 230 -7.64 15.28 -18.37
CA HIS A 230 -6.59 14.37 -17.94
C HIS A 230 -5.19 14.98 -18.16
N LEU A 231 -4.23 14.40 -17.46
CA LEU A 231 -2.82 14.69 -17.55
C LEU A 231 -2.03 13.38 -17.47
N THR A 232 -1.07 13.23 -18.34
CA THR A 232 -0.20 12.06 -18.38
C THR A 232 1.19 12.38 -17.82
N TYR A 233 1.85 11.37 -17.26
CA TYR A 233 3.22 11.48 -16.78
C TYR A 233 4.07 10.29 -17.18
N GLY A 234 5.38 10.52 -17.28
CA GLY A 234 6.33 9.49 -17.69
C GLY A 234 7.76 10.00 -17.83
N PHE A 235 8.61 9.17 -18.40
CA PHE A 235 9.95 9.57 -18.78
C PHE A 235 10.01 10.09 -20.23
N GLU A 236 9.03 9.77 -21.05
CA GLU A 236 8.91 10.11 -22.47
C GLU A 236 7.42 10.26 -22.84
N ASP A 237 7.12 10.96 -23.91
CA ASP A 237 5.81 11.05 -24.59
C ASP A 237 4.60 11.37 -23.67
N ALA A 238 4.82 12.13 -22.60
CA ALA A 238 3.78 12.49 -21.63
C ALA A 238 3.66 14.01 -21.48
N ASP A 239 2.54 14.49 -20.93
CA ASP A 239 2.31 15.90 -20.64
C ASP A 239 3.35 16.47 -19.67
N VAL A 240 3.77 15.65 -18.70
CA VAL A 240 4.86 15.94 -17.75
C VAL A 240 5.88 14.82 -17.77
N MET A 241 7.14 15.17 -17.95
CA MET A 241 8.22 14.20 -18.08
C MET A 241 9.32 14.43 -17.04
N ALA A 242 9.86 13.33 -16.49
CA ALA A 242 11.06 13.38 -15.68
C ALA A 242 12.31 13.33 -16.54
N ARG A 243 13.30 14.18 -16.21
CA ARG A 243 14.60 14.30 -16.86
C ARG A 243 15.71 14.35 -15.80
N ASN A 244 16.95 14.18 -16.23
CA ASN A 244 18.14 14.35 -15.40
C ASN A 244 18.11 13.51 -14.12
N LEU A 245 17.54 12.29 -14.20
CA LEU A 245 17.48 11.38 -13.06
C LEU A 245 18.90 10.96 -12.67
N ARG A 246 19.23 11.17 -11.39
CA ARG A 246 20.51 10.79 -10.80
C ARG A 246 20.37 10.53 -9.29
N ILE A 247 21.30 9.76 -8.76
CA ILE A 247 21.46 9.59 -7.30
C ILE A 247 22.70 10.38 -6.89
N GLU A 248 22.52 11.32 -5.97
CA GLU A 248 23.58 12.19 -5.47
C GLU A 248 23.40 12.42 -3.98
N ASN A 249 24.45 12.18 -3.17
CA ASN A 249 24.41 12.30 -1.70
C ASN A 249 23.27 11.49 -1.05
N ALA A 250 23.06 10.26 -1.51
CA ALA A 250 21.99 9.37 -1.07
C ALA A 250 20.56 9.95 -1.27
N LEU A 251 20.39 10.85 -2.23
CA LEU A 251 19.10 11.40 -2.66
C LEU A 251 18.89 11.10 -4.14
N THR A 252 17.68 10.76 -4.49
CA THR A 252 17.23 10.72 -5.89
C THR A 252 16.86 12.12 -6.32
N LYS A 253 17.52 12.64 -7.35
CA LYS A 253 17.26 13.96 -7.92
C LYS A 253 16.79 13.83 -9.36
N PHE A 254 15.80 14.63 -9.72
CA PHE A 254 15.22 14.66 -11.07
C PHE A 254 14.61 16.03 -11.38
N SER A 255 14.53 16.39 -12.64
CA SER A 255 13.86 17.59 -13.12
C SER A 255 12.53 17.23 -13.76
N LEU A 256 11.50 18.07 -13.64
CA LEU A 256 10.26 17.91 -14.38
C LEU A 256 10.16 18.96 -15.48
N VAL A 257 9.71 18.52 -16.66
CA VAL A 257 9.44 19.38 -17.81
C VAL A 257 8.07 19.03 -18.42
N THR A 258 7.36 20.03 -18.91
CA THR A 258 6.13 19.80 -19.67
C THR A 258 6.45 19.36 -21.10
N LYS A 259 5.44 18.86 -21.83
CA LYS A 259 5.55 18.47 -23.24
C LYS A 259 6.03 19.63 -24.13
N GLU A 260 5.66 20.86 -23.78
CA GLU A 260 6.07 22.09 -24.46
C GLU A 260 7.49 22.55 -24.08
N GLY A 261 8.18 21.81 -23.21
CA GLY A 261 9.55 22.11 -22.78
C GLY A 261 9.66 23.11 -21.61
N LEU A 262 8.55 23.49 -20.98
CA LEU A 262 8.60 24.35 -19.80
C LEU A 262 9.15 23.56 -18.61
N GLY A 263 10.24 24.04 -18.00
CA GLY A 263 10.83 23.48 -16.80
C GLY A 263 9.98 23.79 -15.56
N LEU A 264 9.63 22.74 -14.81
CA LEU A 264 8.90 22.85 -13.53
C LEU A 264 9.85 22.86 -12.32
N GLY A 265 11.16 22.73 -12.60
CA GLY A 265 12.24 22.75 -11.60
C GLY A 265 12.79 21.37 -11.26
N GLU A 266 13.78 21.37 -10.38
CA GLU A 266 14.41 20.17 -9.85
C GLU A 266 13.77 19.78 -8.53
N PHE A 267 13.64 18.46 -8.32
CA PHE A 267 13.11 17.82 -7.13
C PHE A 267 14.11 16.83 -6.57
N GLU A 268 14.09 16.64 -5.27
CA GLU A 268 14.86 15.62 -4.59
C GLU A 268 14.00 14.84 -3.60
N MET A 269 14.33 13.57 -3.40
CA MET A 269 13.64 12.69 -2.47
C MET A 269 14.55 11.59 -1.93
N ARG A 270 14.15 10.99 -0.82
CA ARG A 270 14.86 9.87 -0.17
C ARG A 270 14.44 8.49 -0.66
N LEU A 271 13.48 8.42 -1.59
CA LEU A 271 13.05 7.17 -2.22
C LEU A 271 13.90 6.90 -3.46
N TYR A 272 14.17 5.63 -3.72
CA TYR A 272 15.02 5.20 -4.81
C TYR A 272 14.22 4.46 -5.89
N GLY A 273 14.81 4.38 -7.09
CA GLY A 273 14.29 3.67 -8.23
C GLY A 273 13.31 4.48 -9.10
N LYS A 274 13.30 4.17 -10.39
CA LYS A 274 12.47 4.86 -11.40
C LYS A 274 10.98 4.80 -11.06
N HIS A 275 10.50 3.68 -10.48
CA HIS A 275 9.10 3.54 -10.07
C HIS A 275 8.71 4.56 -8.99
N ASN A 276 9.61 4.89 -8.06
CA ASN A 276 9.34 5.92 -7.05
C ASN A 276 9.39 7.34 -7.62
N VAL A 277 10.19 7.59 -8.67
CA VAL A 277 10.11 8.86 -9.42
C VAL A 277 8.74 9.00 -10.07
N MET A 278 8.21 7.94 -10.70
CA MET A 278 6.85 7.92 -11.26
C MET A 278 5.79 8.16 -10.19
N ASN A 279 5.91 7.52 -9.02
CA ASN A 279 5.02 7.75 -7.87
C ASN A 279 5.06 9.21 -7.39
N ALA A 280 6.26 9.80 -7.31
CA ALA A 280 6.42 11.21 -6.93
C ALA A 280 5.80 12.15 -7.97
N MET A 281 5.98 11.88 -9.28
CA MET A 281 5.37 12.67 -10.35
C MET A 281 3.85 12.72 -10.24
N ALA A 282 3.20 11.57 -10.05
CA ALA A 282 1.75 11.49 -9.87
C ALA A 282 1.28 12.34 -8.67
N ALA A 283 1.99 12.25 -7.55
CA ALA A 283 1.69 13.01 -6.34
C ALA A 283 1.92 14.53 -6.51
N ILE A 284 3.04 14.94 -7.14
CA ILE A 284 3.35 16.34 -7.46
C ILE A 284 2.23 16.94 -8.32
N MET A 285 1.82 16.23 -9.38
CA MET A 285 0.77 16.70 -10.29
C MET A 285 -0.57 16.83 -9.57
N ALA A 286 -0.93 15.89 -8.70
CA ALA A 286 -2.16 15.96 -7.91
C ALA A 286 -2.15 17.17 -6.95
N CYS A 287 -1.05 17.38 -6.23
CA CYS A 287 -0.91 18.54 -5.33
C CYS A 287 -0.94 19.87 -6.09
N PHE A 288 -0.33 19.93 -7.28
CA PHE A 288 -0.41 21.12 -8.14
C PHE A 288 -1.84 21.41 -8.60
N GLN A 289 -2.64 20.38 -8.96
CA GLN A 289 -4.07 20.55 -9.28
C GLN A 289 -4.90 21.01 -8.07
N LEU A 290 -4.47 20.70 -6.85
CA LEU A 290 -5.07 21.19 -5.59
C LEU A 290 -4.58 22.59 -5.20
N LYS A 291 -3.80 23.25 -6.07
CA LYS A 291 -3.27 24.62 -5.87
C LYS A 291 -2.28 24.74 -4.71
N ILE A 292 -1.53 23.68 -4.46
CA ILE A 292 -0.38 23.76 -3.53
C ILE A 292 0.77 24.46 -4.26
N ASP A 293 1.46 25.33 -3.54
CA ASP A 293 2.60 26.05 -4.08
C ASP A 293 3.73 25.08 -4.46
N MET A 294 4.37 25.32 -5.59
CA MET A 294 5.45 24.46 -6.10
C MET A 294 6.66 24.44 -5.16
N LYS A 295 6.87 25.50 -4.39
CA LYS A 295 7.90 25.55 -3.35
C LYS A 295 7.59 24.55 -2.24
N ASP A 296 6.36 24.54 -1.71
CA ASP A 296 5.93 23.62 -0.66
C ASP A 296 5.97 22.17 -1.14
N ILE A 297 5.57 21.92 -2.41
CA ILE A 297 5.66 20.59 -3.01
C ILE A 297 7.12 20.11 -3.03
N ARG A 298 8.06 20.96 -3.44
CA ARG A 298 9.48 20.65 -3.55
C ARG A 298 10.13 20.37 -2.20
N GLU A 299 9.93 21.28 -1.26
CA GLU A 299 10.45 21.17 0.11
C GLU A 299 9.80 19.98 0.85
N GLY A 300 8.49 19.80 0.69
CA GLY A 300 7.77 18.67 1.26
C GLY A 300 8.30 17.32 0.75
N LEU A 301 8.52 17.18 -0.57
CA LEU A 301 9.02 15.94 -1.14
C LEU A 301 10.41 15.56 -0.59
N ALA A 302 11.30 16.54 -0.41
CA ALA A 302 12.63 16.33 0.16
C ALA A 302 12.59 15.78 1.61
N THR A 303 11.50 16.07 2.35
CA THR A 303 11.32 15.62 3.74
C THR A 303 10.53 14.32 3.88
N PHE A 304 10.02 13.75 2.77
CA PHE A 304 9.26 12.50 2.80
C PHE A 304 10.15 11.30 3.19
N LYS A 305 9.76 10.58 4.23
CA LYS A 305 10.54 9.47 4.81
C LYS A 305 10.14 8.08 4.31
N GLY A 306 9.12 8.01 3.44
CA GLY A 306 8.60 6.75 2.91
C GLY A 306 7.48 6.14 3.76
N VAL A 307 7.15 4.91 3.41
CA VAL A 307 6.15 4.07 4.06
C VAL A 307 6.84 2.82 4.59
N GLN A 308 6.46 2.35 5.76
CA GLN A 308 6.98 1.08 6.29
C GLN A 308 6.75 -0.05 5.30
N ARG A 309 7.73 -0.92 5.16
CA ARG A 309 7.70 -2.05 4.23
C ARG A 309 7.57 -1.65 2.73
N ARG A 310 7.98 -0.45 2.33
CA ARG A 310 8.06 -0.02 0.93
C ARG A 310 9.45 0.52 0.65
N PHE A 311 10.37 -0.36 0.23
CA PHE A 311 11.80 -0.06 0.14
C PHE A 311 12.32 0.61 1.42
N ASP A 312 12.00 0.00 2.55
CA ASP A 312 12.21 0.56 3.89
C ASP A 312 13.59 0.19 4.42
N ILE A 313 14.54 1.13 4.37
CA ILE A 313 15.86 0.92 4.98
C ILE A 313 15.66 0.89 6.50
N ARG A 314 15.80 -0.31 7.08
CA ARG A 314 15.59 -0.60 8.50
C ARG A 314 16.86 -0.35 9.31
N TYR A 315 17.99 -0.79 8.78
CA TYR A 315 19.28 -0.64 9.39
C TYR A 315 20.35 -0.37 8.33
N LYS A 316 21.34 0.47 8.67
CA LYS A 316 22.48 0.72 7.81
C LYS A 316 23.66 1.24 8.62
N ASP A 317 24.80 0.59 8.45
CA ASP A 317 26.13 1.04 8.90
C ASP A 317 27.15 0.88 7.76
N ASP A 318 28.45 0.82 8.11
CA ASP A 318 29.53 0.67 7.14
C ASP A 318 29.62 -0.77 6.59
N GLU A 319 29.18 -1.78 7.33
CA GLU A 319 29.29 -3.19 7.00
C GLU A 319 28.01 -3.71 6.34
N VAL A 320 26.85 -3.45 6.92
CA VAL A 320 25.56 -4.02 6.48
C VAL A 320 24.52 -2.96 6.17
N CYS A 321 23.68 -3.24 5.16
CA CYS A 321 22.45 -2.51 4.91
C CYS A 321 21.28 -3.48 4.86
N TYR A 322 20.23 -3.21 5.64
CA TYR A 322 19.00 -4.01 5.68
C TYR A 322 17.81 -3.21 5.16
N ILE A 323 17.14 -3.77 4.16
CA ILE A 323 15.94 -3.21 3.51
C ILE A 323 14.78 -4.19 3.68
N ASP A 324 13.61 -3.70 4.08
CA ASP A 324 12.36 -4.47 4.10
C ASP A 324 11.39 -3.92 3.03
N ASP A 325 10.83 -4.82 2.22
CA ASP A 325 9.89 -4.46 1.17
C ASP A 325 8.66 -5.39 1.16
N TYR A 326 7.51 -4.80 0.92
CA TYR A 326 6.25 -5.52 0.77
C TYR A 326 6.11 -6.22 -0.58
N ALA A 327 7.07 -6.06 -1.48
CA ALA A 327 7.07 -6.62 -2.82
C ALA A 327 6.72 -8.12 -2.80
N HIS A 328 5.67 -8.49 -3.51
CA HIS A 328 5.12 -9.85 -3.54
C HIS A 328 4.55 -10.25 -4.91
N HIS A 329 4.70 -9.40 -5.91
CA HIS A 329 4.45 -9.66 -7.33
C HIS A 329 5.78 -9.62 -8.09
N PRO A 330 6.00 -10.43 -9.15
CA PRO A 330 7.28 -10.45 -9.87
C PRO A 330 7.77 -9.07 -10.33
N GLU A 331 6.89 -8.23 -10.85
CA GLU A 331 7.25 -6.88 -11.30
C GLU A 331 7.67 -5.95 -10.14
N GLU A 332 7.03 -6.07 -8.98
CA GLU A 332 7.45 -5.33 -7.77
C GLU A 332 8.84 -5.78 -7.31
N ILE A 333 9.10 -7.10 -7.31
CA ILE A 333 10.39 -7.68 -6.94
C ILE A 333 11.48 -7.17 -7.90
N LYS A 334 11.26 -7.24 -9.20
CA LYS A 334 12.19 -6.74 -10.22
C LYS A 334 12.48 -5.26 -10.04
N ALA A 335 11.45 -4.44 -9.83
CA ALA A 335 11.59 -3.00 -9.64
C ALA A 335 12.39 -2.67 -8.36
N SER A 336 12.10 -3.37 -7.26
CA SER A 336 12.81 -3.20 -5.99
C SER A 336 14.27 -3.65 -6.08
N LEU A 337 14.53 -4.83 -6.63
CA LEU A 337 15.90 -5.34 -6.80
C LEU A 337 16.73 -4.47 -7.75
N SER A 338 16.12 -3.95 -8.83
CA SER A 338 16.78 -2.98 -9.71
C SER A 338 17.20 -1.72 -8.96
N ALA A 339 16.31 -1.16 -8.12
CA ALA A 339 16.63 -0.01 -7.28
C ALA A 339 17.74 -0.33 -6.26
N VAL A 340 17.72 -1.52 -5.67
CA VAL A 340 18.79 -2.01 -4.77
C VAL A 340 20.13 -2.03 -5.50
N ARG A 341 20.18 -2.56 -6.72
CA ARG A 341 21.41 -2.63 -7.54
C ARG A 341 21.92 -1.25 -8.00
N GLU A 342 21.01 -0.30 -8.26
CA GLU A 342 21.40 1.08 -8.59
C GLU A 342 22.13 1.75 -7.40
N ILE A 343 21.73 1.45 -6.16
CA ILE A 343 22.31 2.06 -4.95
C ILE A 343 23.57 1.32 -4.47
N PHE A 344 23.56 0.00 -4.60
CA PHE A 344 24.59 -0.90 -4.10
C PHE A 344 25.13 -1.82 -5.22
N PRO A 345 25.78 -1.27 -6.25
CA PRO A 345 26.12 -2.04 -7.46
C PRO A 345 27.15 -3.14 -7.22
N THR A 346 27.94 -3.06 -6.14
CA THR A 346 29.03 -3.99 -5.84
C THR A 346 28.79 -4.88 -4.62
N LYS A 347 27.81 -4.58 -3.76
CA LYS A 347 27.53 -5.38 -2.57
C LYS A 347 26.83 -6.71 -2.95
N GLU A 348 27.24 -7.79 -2.27
CA GLU A 348 26.58 -9.09 -2.41
C GLU A 348 25.17 -9.04 -1.80
N LEU A 349 24.16 -9.29 -2.63
CA LEU A 349 22.74 -9.20 -2.26
C LEU A 349 22.25 -10.55 -1.73
N THR A 350 21.90 -10.59 -0.45
CA THR A 350 21.12 -11.67 0.16
C THR A 350 19.66 -11.29 0.20
N LEU A 351 18.82 -12.05 -0.51
CA LEU A 351 17.37 -11.87 -0.53
C LEU A 351 16.69 -12.95 0.32
N VAL A 352 15.87 -12.53 1.27
CA VAL A 352 14.89 -13.40 1.94
C VAL A 352 13.53 -13.14 1.31
N PHE A 353 12.92 -14.16 0.72
CA PHE A 353 11.61 -14.01 0.08
C PHE A 353 10.59 -15.00 0.64
N GLN A 354 9.40 -14.49 0.98
CA GLN A 354 8.26 -15.32 1.33
C GLN A 354 7.18 -15.21 0.24
N PRO A 355 6.96 -16.25 -0.57
CA PRO A 355 5.85 -16.25 -1.52
C PRO A 355 4.50 -16.11 -0.81
N HIS A 356 3.57 -15.37 -1.42
CA HIS A 356 2.25 -15.12 -0.85
C HIS A 356 1.17 -15.65 -1.79
N LEU A 357 0.33 -16.57 -1.30
CA LEU A 357 -0.72 -17.31 -1.99
C LEU A 357 -0.21 -18.43 -2.93
N PHE A 358 -0.84 -19.57 -2.84
CA PHE A 358 -0.55 -20.70 -3.75
C PHE A 358 -0.99 -20.41 -5.18
N THR A 359 -2.13 -19.73 -5.37
CA THR A 359 -2.63 -19.35 -6.69
C THR A 359 -1.66 -18.41 -7.38
N ARG A 360 -1.20 -17.34 -6.73
CA ARG A 360 -0.24 -16.39 -7.30
C ARG A 360 1.09 -17.08 -7.62
N THR A 361 1.58 -17.94 -6.73
CA THR A 361 2.83 -18.68 -6.97
C THR A 361 2.71 -19.61 -8.18
N ARG A 362 1.55 -20.25 -8.38
CA ARG A 362 1.26 -21.06 -9.56
C ARG A 362 1.23 -20.24 -10.85
N ASP A 363 0.47 -19.13 -10.82
CA ASP A 363 0.15 -18.34 -12.01
C ASP A 363 1.36 -17.57 -12.54
N PHE A 364 2.31 -17.21 -11.65
CA PHE A 364 3.51 -16.44 -11.97
C PHE A 364 4.81 -17.20 -11.65
N MET A 365 4.80 -18.52 -11.71
CA MET A 365 5.92 -19.36 -11.28
C MET A 365 7.23 -19.02 -11.99
N ASP A 366 7.20 -18.85 -13.31
CA ASP A 366 8.39 -18.58 -14.13
C ASP A 366 8.85 -17.12 -13.95
N GLU A 367 7.93 -16.18 -13.86
CA GLU A 367 8.23 -14.78 -13.61
C GLU A 367 8.83 -14.55 -12.22
N PHE A 368 8.37 -15.31 -11.21
CA PHE A 368 9.02 -15.33 -9.89
C PHE A 368 10.43 -15.88 -9.97
N ALA A 369 10.62 -16.99 -10.70
CA ALA A 369 11.95 -17.57 -10.86
C ALA A 369 12.92 -16.57 -11.50
N ASP A 370 12.51 -15.88 -12.55
CA ASP A 370 13.31 -14.83 -13.22
C ASP A 370 13.62 -13.67 -12.29
N ALA A 371 12.61 -13.15 -11.57
CA ALA A 371 12.79 -12.03 -10.66
C ALA A 371 13.76 -12.36 -9.51
N LEU A 372 13.58 -13.52 -8.86
CA LEU A 372 14.39 -13.97 -7.73
C LEU A 372 15.82 -14.37 -8.14
N SER A 373 16.03 -14.74 -9.39
CA SER A 373 17.37 -15.04 -9.93
C SER A 373 18.32 -13.84 -9.98
N GLN A 374 17.83 -12.61 -9.74
CA GLN A 374 18.66 -11.41 -9.66
C GLN A 374 19.43 -11.27 -8.33
N ALA A 375 19.10 -12.09 -7.32
CA ALA A 375 19.83 -12.13 -6.07
C ALA A 375 21.14 -12.93 -6.21
N ASP A 376 22.18 -12.58 -5.43
CA ASP A 376 23.40 -13.39 -5.33
C ASP A 376 23.18 -14.58 -4.42
N LYS A 377 22.47 -14.36 -3.30
CA LYS A 377 22.04 -15.39 -2.35
C LYS A 377 20.54 -15.28 -2.11
N LEU A 378 19.85 -16.42 -2.11
CA LEU A 378 18.40 -16.49 -1.88
C LEU A 378 18.08 -17.43 -0.70
N ILE A 379 17.34 -16.89 0.25
CA ILE A 379 16.70 -17.63 1.35
C ILE A 379 15.21 -17.60 1.06
N LEU A 380 14.67 -18.73 0.60
CA LEU A 380 13.27 -18.86 0.22
C LEU A 380 12.47 -19.48 1.37
N MET A 381 11.49 -18.75 1.88
CA MET A 381 10.58 -19.27 2.91
C MET A 381 9.44 -20.07 2.30
N GLU A 382 8.72 -20.83 3.14
CA GLU A 382 7.50 -21.51 2.71
C GLU A 382 6.41 -20.53 2.31
N ILE A 383 5.56 -20.95 1.35
CA ILE A 383 4.46 -20.13 0.85
C ILE A 383 3.53 -19.77 2.00
N TYR A 384 3.26 -18.47 2.16
CA TYR A 384 2.25 -17.99 3.09
C TYR A 384 0.85 -18.15 2.48
N PRO A 385 0.00 -19.00 3.05
CA PRO A 385 -1.27 -19.39 2.40
C PRO A 385 -2.36 -18.32 2.53
N ALA A 386 -2.24 -17.40 3.50
CA ALA A 386 -3.32 -16.49 3.91
C ALA A 386 -4.64 -17.26 4.13
N ARG A 387 -5.53 -17.28 3.14
CA ARG A 387 -6.85 -17.95 3.18
C ARG A 387 -6.94 -19.19 2.32
N GLU A 388 -5.91 -19.45 1.52
CA GLU A 388 -5.92 -20.53 0.56
C GLU A 388 -5.57 -21.88 1.19
N LYS A 389 -6.07 -22.95 0.58
CA LYS A 389 -5.61 -24.30 0.84
C LYS A 389 -4.41 -24.60 -0.06
N PRO A 390 -3.47 -25.44 0.40
CA PRO A 390 -2.35 -25.89 -0.44
C PRO A 390 -2.83 -26.46 -1.78
N ILE A 391 -2.12 -26.12 -2.86
CA ILE A 391 -2.35 -26.64 -4.20
C ILE A 391 -1.30 -27.72 -4.47
N SER A 392 -1.72 -28.92 -4.88
CA SER A 392 -0.81 -30.02 -5.19
C SER A 392 0.21 -29.62 -6.25
N GLY A 393 1.49 -29.86 -5.99
CA GLY A 393 2.60 -29.54 -6.90
C GLY A 393 3.05 -28.07 -6.85
N ILE A 394 2.44 -27.21 -6.03
CA ILE A 394 2.85 -25.81 -5.85
C ILE A 394 3.47 -25.65 -4.46
N THR A 395 4.80 -25.60 -4.43
CA THR A 395 5.59 -25.47 -3.20
C THR A 395 6.77 -24.53 -3.41
N SER A 396 7.36 -24.04 -2.32
CA SER A 396 8.59 -23.26 -2.38
C SER A 396 9.76 -24.07 -2.98
N SER A 397 9.79 -25.40 -2.81
CA SER A 397 10.81 -26.26 -3.43
C SER A 397 10.71 -26.26 -4.95
N VAL A 398 9.51 -26.39 -5.50
CA VAL A 398 9.28 -26.35 -6.95
C VAL A 398 9.68 -24.98 -7.53
N LEU A 399 9.39 -23.91 -6.83
CA LEU A 399 9.85 -22.56 -7.23
C LEU A 399 11.39 -22.47 -7.16
N LEU A 400 12.00 -22.97 -6.07
CA LEU A 400 13.43 -22.90 -5.88
C LEU A 400 14.19 -23.63 -7.00
N ASP A 401 13.68 -24.77 -7.47
CA ASP A 401 14.31 -25.56 -8.53
C ASP A 401 14.44 -24.77 -9.84
N LYS A 402 13.52 -23.86 -10.13
CA LYS A 402 13.51 -23.01 -11.33
C LYS A 402 14.44 -21.77 -11.24
N ILE A 403 14.86 -21.38 -10.04
CA ILE A 403 15.66 -20.16 -9.82
C ILE A 403 17.12 -20.40 -10.13
N SER A 404 17.77 -19.48 -10.83
CA SER A 404 19.18 -19.56 -11.26
C SER A 404 20.14 -18.76 -10.35
N CYS A 405 19.84 -18.64 -9.05
CA CYS A 405 20.70 -17.97 -8.07
C CYS A 405 21.92 -18.85 -7.70
N LYS A 406 23.09 -18.23 -7.48
CA LYS A 406 24.34 -18.96 -7.15
C LYS A 406 24.26 -19.76 -5.85
N GLN A 407 23.66 -19.17 -4.84
CA GLN A 407 23.43 -19.79 -3.53
C GLN A 407 21.95 -19.64 -3.20
N LYS A 408 21.26 -20.76 -3.03
CA LYS A 408 19.82 -20.74 -2.74
C LYS A 408 19.47 -21.88 -1.79
N GLN A 409 18.57 -21.60 -0.87
CA GLN A 409 18.06 -22.59 0.09
C GLN A 409 16.64 -22.28 0.51
N ILE A 410 15.91 -23.33 0.94
CA ILE A 410 14.65 -23.17 1.67
C ILE A 410 14.99 -22.97 3.15
N CYS A 411 14.20 -22.15 3.82
CA CYS A 411 14.36 -21.87 5.24
C CYS A 411 13.01 -21.95 5.95
N GLN A 412 12.95 -22.67 7.05
CA GLN A 412 11.80 -22.66 7.94
C GLN A 412 11.80 -21.40 8.81
N LYS A 413 10.62 -21.02 9.33
CA LYS A 413 10.47 -19.77 10.08
C LYS A 413 11.34 -19.70 11.33
N ASP A 414 11.44 -20.81 12.04
CA ASP A 414 12.22 -20.95 13.27
C ASP A 414 13.73 -20.91 13.05
N GLU A 415 14.20 -21.22 11.84
CA GLU A 415 15.61 -21.22 11.46
C GLU A 415 16.09 -19.87 10.87
N LEU A 416 15.15 -18.95 10.54
CA LEU A 416 15.44 -17.77 9.72
C LEU A 416 16.55 -16.88 10.31
N LEU A 417 16.49 -16.61 11.61
CA LEU A 417 17.47 -15.72 12.26
C LEU A 417 18.87 -16.35 12.29
N ASP A 418 18.97 -17.65 12.55
CA ASP A 418 20.24 -18.39 12.56
C ASP A 418 20.86 -18.44 11.15
N VAL A 419 20.03 -18.64 10.13
CA VAL A 419 20.46 -18.63 8.71
C VAL A 419 20.98 -17.23 8.32
N ILE A 420 20.28 -16.15 8.68
CA ILE A 420 20.74 -14.79 8.42
C ILE A 420 22.04 -14.50 9.13
N GLN A 421 22.15 -14.85 10.41
CA GLN A 421 23.36 -14.65 11.20
C GLN A 421 24.57 -15.38 10.60
N SER A 422 24.36 -16.64 10.18
CA SER A 422 25.40 -17.46 9.57
C SER A 422 25.84 -16.93 8.20
N SER A 423 24.93 -16.30 7.44
CA SER A 423 25.20 -15.80 6.09
C SER A 423 26.02 -14.50 6.08
N ARG A 424 26.05 -13.74 7.19
CA ARG A 424 26.73 -12.43 7.35
C ARG A 424 26.53 -11.54 6.12
N PRO A 425 25.30 -11.10 5.83
CA PRO A 425 25.02 -10.37 4.61
C PRO A 425 25.58 -8.94 4.66
N GLU A 426 26.23 -8.47 3.58
CA GLU A 426 26.57 -7.06 3.40
C GLU A 426 25.36 -6.22 3.01
N LEU A 427 24.44 -6.84 2.28
CA LEU A 427 23.18 -6.25 1.84
C LEU A 427 22.08 -7.30 1.99
N LEU A 428 21.18 -7.06 2.95
CA LEU A 428 20.05 -7.92 3.24
C LEU A 428 18.76 -7.25 2.76
N VAL A 429 17.94 -8.00 2.03
CA VAL A 429 16.61 -7.55 1.64
C VAL A 429 15.60 -8.62 2.05
N THR A 430 14.56 -8.23 2.79
CA THR A 430 13.40 -9.09 3.06
C THR A 430 12.24 -8.64 2.18
N MET A 431 11.56 -9.60 1.52
CA MET A 431 10.42 -9.32 0.65
C MET A 431 9.26 -10.28 0.89
N GLY A 432 8.03 -9.77 0.82
CA GLY A 432 6.80 -10.56 0.87
C GLY A 432 5.65 -9.88 1.59
N ALA A 433 4.42 -10.29 1.27
CA ALA A 433 3.19 -9.79 1.89
C ALA A 433 2.68 -10.69 3.03
N GLY A 434 3.39 -11.78 3.33
CA GLY A 434 3.06 -12.72 4.41
C GLY A 434 3.59 -12.26 5.77
N ASP A 435 3.69 -13.22 6.68
CA ASP A 435 4.11 -12.98 8.07
C ASP A 435 5.65 -12.85 8.27
N ILE A 436 6.39 -12.76 7.17
CA ILE A 436 7.81 -12.38 7.18
C ILE A 436 8.06 -11.05 7.91
N ASP A 437 7.06 -10.16 7.92
CA ASP A 437 7.13 -8.87 8.60
C ASP A 437 7.34 -8.99 10.12
N ARG A 438 6.92 -10.10 10.71
CA ARG A 438 7.11 -10.36 12.14
C ARG A 438 8.57 -10.53 12.54
N PHE A 439 9.42 -10.89 11.58
CA PHE A 439 10.86 -11.06 11.79
C PHE A 439 11.64 -9.76 11.66
N VAL A 440 11.08 -8.73 11.03
CA VAL A 440 11.77 -7.45 10.77
C VAL A 440 12.42 -6.85 12.03
N PRO A 441 11.72 -6.73 13.17
CA PRO A 441 12.35 -6.18 14.38
C PRO A 441 13.48 -7.07 14.93
N SER A 442 13.33 -8.40 14.86
CA SER A 442 14.34 -9.34 15.33
C SER A 442 15.59 -9.35 14.44
N ILE A 443 15.40 -9.25 13.12
CA ILE A 443 16.50 -9.10 12.14
C ILE A 443 17.24 -7.78 12.39
N GLU A 444 16.51 -6.69 12.61
CA GLU A 444 17.11 -5.39 12.91
C GLU A 444 17.98 -5.44 14.19
N MET A 445 17.49 -6.08 15.26
CA MET A 445 18.28 -6.30 16.48
C MET A 445 19.50 -7.20 16.25
N LEU A 446 19.35 -8.27 15.47
CA LEU A 446 20.43 -9.20 15.13
C LEU A 446 21.58 -8.49 14.39
N LEU A 447 21.27 -7.56 13.48
CA LEU A 447 22.27 -6.84 12.70
C LEU A 447 22.93 -5.68 13.47
N GLN A 448 22.36 -5.29 14.62
CA GLN A 448 22.92 -4.28 15.52
C GLN A 448 23.90 -4.89 16.55
N SER A 449 23.91 -6.22 16.71
CA SER A 449 24.73 -6.96 17.69
C SER A 449 26.07 -7.37 17.08
#